data_35639525bd35c073cef7f050a029003a
#
_entry.id   35639525bd35c073cef7f050a029003a
#
_cell.length_a   1.000
_cell.length_b   1.000
_cell.length_c   1.000
_cell.angle_alpha   90.00
_cell.angle_beta   90.00
_cell.angle_gamma   90.00
#
_symmetry.space_group_name_H-M   'P 1'
#
loop_
_entity.id
_entity.type
_entity.pdbx_description
1 polymer ?
#
loop_
_entity_poly.entity_id
_entity_poly.type
_entity_poly.pdbx_seq_one_letter_code
_entity_poly.pdbx_strand_id
1 'polypeptide(L)'
;GKIISVVISIFLLVCCVFIQTGKAAVNQVTSEYDYVTYSLVVKKESSYYKAEDILNKTVAYNPNGTKINEALDRLSKKVSSYGISELYGVEAVVDALYNKQADAILMNEGSRSLVNEYKETFNKDTRVIWSCKFKEEKTLDILKDPFCVYISGIDSRGSVQEVSRSDVNILMTINIPAHQVLVTSIPRDAWVTLADANAKDKLTHSGLTGTQNTVKTVEKFLDVDISYYARVNFESLVK
;
A
#
# COMPACT_ATOMS: atom_id res chain seq x y z
N GLY A 1 1.37 -48.76 16.09
CA GLY A 1 0.98 -47.74 17.06
C GLY A 1 1.86 -46.50 17.08
N LYS A 2 3.15 -46.56 17.46
CA LYS A 2 3.99 -45.36 17.72
C LYS A 2 4.22 -44.49 16.49
N ILE A 3 4.44 -45.04 15.30
CA ILE A 3 4.65 -44.25 14.05
C ILE A 3 3.38 -43.51 13.67
N ILE A 4 2.22 -44.13 13.76
CA ILE A 4 0.92 -43.52 13.46
C ILE A 4 0.65 -42.35 14.42
N SER A 5 0.95 -42.55 15.71
CA SER A 5 0.80 -41.46 16.71
C SER A 5 1.68 -40.28 16.41
N VAL A 6 2.93 -40.47 15.98
CA VAL A 6 3.84 -39.38 15.58
C VAL A 6 3.31 -38.64 14.35
N VAL A 7 2.84 -39.37 13.33
CA VAL A 7 2.27 -38.74 12.11
C VAL A 7 1.03 -37.89 12.44
N ILE A 8 0.12 -38.39 13.28
CA ILE A 8 -1.05 -37.66 13.73
C ILE A 8 -0.64 -36.41 14.52
N SER A 9 0.37 -36.50 15.39
CA SER A 9 0.84 -35.36 16.17
C SER A 9 1.42 -34.27 15.27
N ILE A 10 2.20 -34.65 14.26
CA ILE A 10 2.74 -33.66 13.27
C ILE A 10 1.60 -33.03 12.48
N PHE A 11 0.64 -33.82 12.02
CA PHE A 11 -0.52 -33.30 11.29
C PHE A 11 -1.33 -32.31 12.14
N LEU A 12 -1.60 -32.63 13.40
CA LEU A 12 -2.29 -31.71 14.32
C LEU A 12 -1.50 -30.41 14.55
N LEU A 13 -0.19 -30.51 14.65
CA LEU A 13 0.68 -29.34 14.82
C LEU A 13 0.63 -28.41 13.58
N VAL A 14 0.66 -28.99 12.38
CA VAL A 14 0.47 -28.26 11.13
C VAL A 14 -0.91 -27.59 11.08
N CYS A 15 -1.98 -28.33 11.43
CA CYS A 15 -3.32 -27.75 11.50
C CYS A 15 -3.42 -26.58 12.51
N CYS A 16 -2.77 -26.70 13.68
CA CYS A 16 -2.72 -25.61 14.67
C CYS A 16 -2.05 -24.34 14.10
N VAL A 17 -0.93 -24.51 13.37
CA VAL A 17 -0.27 -23.38 12.71
C VAL A 17 -1.19 -22.72 11.68
N PHE A 18 -1.85 -23.51 10.83
CA PHE A 18 -2.82 -22.99 9.85
C PHE A 18 -3.98 -22.25 10.52
N ILE A 19 -4.54 -22.79 11.60
CA ILE A 19 -5.63 -22.16 12.36
C ILE A 19 -5.15 -20.82 12.98
N GLN A 20 -3.94 -20.78 13.54
CA GLN A 20 -3.39 -19.54 14.11
C GLN A 20 -3.15 -18.48 13.04
N THR A 21 -2.60 -18.88 11.88
CA THR A 21 -2.41 -17.97 10.74
C THR A 21 -3.75 -17.45 10.22
N GLY A 22 -4.74 -18.33 10.08
CA GLY A 22 -6.09 -17.95 9.68
C GLY A 22 -6.75 -17.00 10.68
N LYS A 23 -6.63 -17.27 12.00
CA LYS A 23 -7.12 -16.36 13.05
C LYS A 23 -6.46 -14.98 12.99
N ALA A 24 -5.14 -14.92 12.76
CA ALA A 24 -4.42 -13.66 12.65
C ALA A 24 -4.93 -12.84 11.46
N ALA A 25 -5.14 -13.47 10.31
CA ALA A 25 -5.71 -12.83 9.13
C ALA A 25 -7.16 -12.32 9.37
N VAL A 26 -8.01 -13.16 9.97
CA VAL A 26 -9.39 -12.76 10.31
C VAL A 26 -9.39 -11.62 11.34
N ASN A 27 -8.57 -11.68 12.38
CA ASN A 27 -8.48 -10.61 13.37
C ASN A 27 -7.98 -9.29 12.77
N GLN A 28 -7.13 -9.32 11.76
CA GLN A 28 -6.69 -8.14 11.06
C GLN A 28 -7.83 -7.49 10.27
N VAL A 29 -8.68 -8.31 9.65
CA VAL A 29 -9.86 -7.84 8.89
C VAL A 29 -10.97 -7.35 9.82
N THR A 30 -11.21 -8.02 10.96
CA THR A 30 -12.30 -7.74 11.90
C THR A 30 -11.93 -6.78 13.03
N SER A 31 -10.68 -6.34 13.14
CA SER A 31 -10.28 -5.35 14.16
C SER A 31 -11.02 -4.03 13.93
N GLU A 32 -11.51 -3.39 14.99
CA GLU A 32 -12.13 -2.06 14.94
C GLU A 32 -11.16 -0.96 14.50
N TYR A 33 -9.87 -1.28 14.44
CA TYR A 33 -8.80 -0.32 14.18
C TYR A 33 -7.81 -0.87 13.20
N ASP A 34 -7.39 -0.02 12.28
CA ASP A 34 -6.21 -0.22 11.46
C ASP A 34 -5.00 0.49 12.08
N TYR A 35 -3.82 0.05 11.68
CA TYR A 35 -2.60 0.64 12.18
C TYR A 35 -1.72 1.08 11.02
N VAL A 36 -1.44 2.37 10.98
CA VAL A 36 -0.42 2.93 10.08
C VAL A 36 0.90 2.96 10.83
N THR A 37 1.91 2.29 10.30
CA THR A 37 3.25 2.23 10.87
C THR A 37 4.22 2.93 9.93
N TYR A 38 4.94 3.92 10.45
CA TYR A 38 6.06 4.54 9.75
C TYR A 38 7.37 4.06 10.34
N SER A 39 8.33 3.78 9.47
CA SER A 39 9.69 3.39 9.84
C SER A 39 10.71 4.33 9.23
N LEU A 40 11.70 4.70 10.03
CA LEU A 40 12.91 5.38 9.59
C LEU A 40 13.92 4.32 9.16
N VAL A 41 14.20 4.28 7.87
CA VAL A 41 14.99 3.25 7.23
C VAL A 41 16.29 3.85 6.69
N VAL A 42 17.38 3.15 6.92
CA VAL A 42 18.72 3.52 6.46
C VAL A 42 19.40 2.35 5.76
N LYS A 43 20.45 2.62 4.99
CA LYS A 43 21.30 1.56 4.44
C LYS A 43 22.02 0.81 5.56
N LYS A 44 22.13 -0.53 5.48
CA LYS A 44 22.86 -1.34 6.47
C LYS A 44 24.35 -0.98 6.59
N GLU A 45 24.95 -0.51 5.50
CA GLU A 45 26.33 -0.05 5.46
C GLU A 45 26.56 1.30 6.18
N SER A 46 25.48 2.04 6.51
CA SER A 46 25.60 3.29 7.26
C SER A 46 25.95 3.06 8.72
N SER A 47 26.50 4.07 9.37
CA SER A 47 26.80 4.08 10.81
C SER A 47 25.59 4.41 11.69
N TYR A 48 24.38 4.51 11.12
CA TYR A 48 23.18 4.91 11.83
C TYR A 48 22.43 3.70 12.40
N TYR A 49 22.22 3.66 13.72
CA TYR A 49 21.57 2.54 14.43
C TYR A 49 20.33 2.95 15.23
N LYS A 50 20.13 4.23 15.48
CA LYS A 50 18.99 4.81 16.20
C LYS A 50 18.58 6.15 15.58
N ALA A 51 17.40 6.65 15.93
CA ALA A 51 16.88 7.89 15.35
C ALA A 51 17.82 9.09 15.55
N GLU A 52 18.44 9.20 16.72
CA GLU A 52 19.32 10.32 17.06
C GLU A 52 20.57 10.40 16.16
N ASP A 53 20.95 9.31 15.50
CA ASP A 53 22.13 9.27 14.62
C ASP A 53 21.90 10.04 13.31
N ILE A 54 20.64 10.39 12.99
CA ILE A 54 20.33 11.21 11.82
C ILE A 54 20.34 12.72 12.10
N LEU A 55 20.89 13.16 13.22
CA LEU A 55 21.05 14.58 13.52
C LEU A 55 21.81 15.29 12.40
N ASN A 56 21.22 16.37 11.88
CA ASN A 56 21.74 17.15 10.73
C ASN A 56 21.92 16.32 9.43
N LYS A 57 21.18 15.24 9.30
CA LYS A 57 21.12 14.40 8.10
C LYS A 57 19.85 14.66 7.31
N THR A 58 19.79 14.20 6.08
CA THR A 58 18.62 14.37 5.21
C THR A 58 17.72 13.15 5.27
N VAL A 59 16.43 13.39 5.53
CA VAL A 59 15.37 12.37 5.52
C VAL A 59 14.45 12.63 4.33
N ALA A 60 14.34 11.65 3.43
CA ALA A 60 13.37 11.71 2.33
C ALA A 60 12.07 11.01 2.72
N TYR A 61 10.95 11.53 2.23
CA TYR A 61 9.63 10.98 2.47
C TYR A 61 8.63 11.36 1.37
N ASN A 62 7.51 10.61 1.29
CA ASN A 62 6.39 10.95 0.41
C ASN A 62 5.37 11.79 1.17
N PRO A 63 5.11 13.06 0.76
CA PRO A 63 4.19 13.96 1.47
C PRO A 63 2.71 13.52 1.37
N ASN A 64 2.36 12.67 0.40
CA ASN A 64 0.99 12.15 0.24
C ASN A 64 0.68 10.95 1.16
N GLY A 65 1.57 10.57 2.06
CA GLY A 65 1.35 9.45 2.97
C GLY A 65 0.34 9.78 4.06
N THR A 66 -0.62 8.88 4.31
CA THR A 66 -1.56 8.99 5.44
C THR A 66 -0.78 9.08 6.75
N LYS A 67 -1.11 10.04 7.63
CA LYS A 67 -0.42 10.26 8.91
C LYS A 67 1.08 10.64 8.82
N ILE A 68 1.57 11.07 7.65
CA ILE A 68 2.99 11.43 7.47
C ILE A 68 3.39 12.62 8.35
N ASN A 69 2.55 13.65 8.48
CA ASN A 69 2.83 14.82 9.30
C ASN A 69 2.94 14.47 10.79
N GLU A 70 2.08 13.58 11.28
CA GLU A 70 2.16 13.06 12.64
C GLU A 70 3.41 12.19 12.84
N ALA A 71 3.86 11.47 11.81
CA ALA A 71 5.09 10.69 11.87
C ALA A 71 6.33 11.60 11.94
N LEU A 72 6.36 12.67 11.13
CA LEU A 72 7.40 13.70 11.17
C LEU A 72 7.42 14.43 12.52
N ASP A 73 6.26 14.79 13.09
CA ASP A 73 6.17 15.39 14.43
C ASP A 73 6.73 14.46 15.52
N ARG A 74 6.45 13.15 15.44
CA ARG A 74 7.04 12.18 16.38
C ARG A 74 8.54 12.02 16.19
N LEU A 75 9.04 12.07 14.96
CA LEU A 75 10.45 12.00 14.65
C LEU A 75 11.18 13.26 15.18
N SER A 76 10.61 14.47 14.98
CA SER A 76 11.18 15.73 15.44
C SER A 76 11.30 15.82 16.99
N LYS A 77 10.45 15.08 17.71
CA LYS A 77 10.59 14.92 19.17
C LYS A 77 11.77 14.03 19.59
N LYS A 78 12.31 13.23 18.65
CA LYS A 78 13.48 12.37 18.89
C LYS A 78 14.77 12.99 18.38
N VAL A 79 14.68 13.75 17.28
CA VAL A 79 15.85 14.34 16.61
C VAL A 79 15.61 15.83 16.49
N SER A 80 16.45 16.62 17.14
CA SER A 80 16.25 18.06 17.25
C SER A 80 16.46 18.84 15.96
N SER A 81 17.20 18.28 14.98
CA SER A 81 17.47 18.92 13.69
C SER A 81 17.78 17.86 12.62
N TYR A 82 17.08 17.92 11.51
CA TYR A 82 17.37 17.14 10.30
C TYR A 82 16.80 17.86 9.07
N GLY A 83 17.43 17.66 7.91
CA GLY A 83 16.91 18.14 6.63
C GLY A 83 15.79 17.24 6.13
N ILE A 84 14.82 17.80 5.43
CA ILE A 84 13.74 17.07 4.79
C ILE A 84 13.83 17.16 3.28
N SER A 85 13.48 16.06 2.59
CA SER A 85 13.39 15.97 1.14
C SER A 85 12.04 15.35 0.79
N GLU A 86 11.15 16.16 0.22
CA GLU A 86 9.84 15.73 -0.23
C GLU A 86 9.94 15.13 -1.63
N LEU A 87 9.55 13.87 -1.76
CA LEU A 87 9.59 13.13 -3.02
C LEU A 87 8.26 12.41 -3.24
N TYR A 88 7.68 12.56 -4.40
CA TYR A 88 6.39 11.97 -4.73
C TYR A 88 6.55 10.54 -5.22
N GLY A 89 5.90 9.61 -4.55
CA GLY A 89 5.95 8.19 -4.83
C GLY A 89 7.00 7.44 -4.00
N VAL A 90 6.74 6.15 -3.77
CA VAL A 90 7.59 5.29 -2.94
C VAL A 90 8.93 5.02 -3.62
N GLU A 91 8.93 4.85 -4.94
CA GLU A 91 10.13 4.57 -5.74
C GLU A 91 11.13 5.74 -5.64
N ALA A 92 10.67 6.98 -5.83
CA ALA A 92 11.53 8.16 -5.73
C ALA A 92 12.17 8.29 -4.33
N VAL A 93 11.42 7.99 -3.28
CA VAL A 93 11.93 8.01 -1.90
C VAL A 93 13.00 6.92 -1.70
N VAL A 94 12.78 5.72 -2.21
CA VAL A 94 13.75 4.61 -2.12
C VAL A 94 15.00 4.92 -2.94
N ASP A 95 14.84 5.44 -4.15
CA ASP A 95 15.97 5.80 -5.02
C ASP A 95 16.84 6.90 -4.39
N ALA A 96 16.25 7.87 -3.70
CA ALA A 96 17.01 8.88 -2.98
C ALA A 96 17.94 8.27 -1.92
N LEU A 97 17.51 7.21 -1.23
CA LEU A 97 18.37 6.49 -0.28
C LEU A 97 19.50 5.73 -0.98
N TYR A 98 19.22 5.09 -2.11
CA TYR A 98 20.21 4.30 -2.84
C TYR A 98 21.21 5.19 -3.59
N ASN A 99 20.77 6.33 -4.10
CA ASN A 99 21.61 7.32 -4.79
C ASN A 99 22.32 8.28 -3.84
N LYS A 100 22.23 8.07 -2.52
CA LYS A 100 22.84 8.91 -1.47
C LYS A 100 22.38 10.38 -1.51
N GLN A 101 21.18 10.63 -2.02
CA GLN A 101 20.51 11.93 -1.99
C GLN A 101 19.84 12.19 -0.64
N ALA A 102 19.56 11.11 0.10
CA ALA A 102 19.09 11.13 1.47
C ALA A 102 19.87 10.11 2.32
N ASP A 103 20.11 10.45 3.59
CA ASP A 103 20.76 9.57 4.56
C ASP A 103 19.79 8.52 5.14
N ALA A 104 18.52 8.89 5.23
CA ALA A 104 17.44 8.04 5.71
C ALA A 104 16.15 8.31 4.93
N ILE A 105 15.22 7.36 4.98
CA ILE A 105 13.87 7.55 4.46
C ILE A 105 12.84 7.25 5.55
N LEU A 106 11.78 8.07 5.58
CA LEU A 106 10.61 7.82 6.42
C LEU A 106 9.52 7.22 5.54
N MET A 107 9.28 5.91 5.69
CA MET A 107 8.34 5.18 4.84
C MET A 107 7.22 4.52 5.62
N ASN A 108 6.05 4.44 5.01
CA ASN A 108 4.94 3.64 5.50
C ASN A 108 5.25 2.14 5.29
N GLU A 109 5.16 1.34 6.34
CA GLU A 109 5.41 -0.11 6.28
C GLU A 109 4.42 -0.85 5.37
N GLY A 110 3.23 -0.31 5.16
CA GLY A 110 2.28 -0.83 4.17
C GLY A 110 2.81 -0.82 2.73
N SER A 111 3.78 0.04 2.43
CA SER A 111 4.43 0.10 1.11
C SER A 111 5.63 -0.84 0.97
N ARG A 112 6.04 -1.55 2.02
CA ARG A 112 7.27 -2.38 2.01
C ARG A 112 7.22 -3.52 0.99
N SER A 113 6.07 -4.14 0.82
CA SER A 113 5.88 -5.20 -0.19
C SER A 113 6.12 -4.68 -1.61
N LEU A 114 5.55 -3.52 -1.93
CA LEU A 114 5.75 -2.84 -3.22
C LEU A 114 7.23 -2.47 -3.45
N VAL A 115 7.89 -1.99 -2.40
CA VAL A 115 9.33 -1.69 -2.47
C VAL A 115 10.15 -2.95 -2.75
N ASN A 116 9.80 -4.09 -2.15
CA ASN A 116 10.49 -5.35 -2.40
C ASN A 116 10.26 -5.90 -3.83
N GLU A 117 9.11 -5.65 -4.43
CA GLU A 117 8.87 -6.01 -5.83
C GLU A 117 9.74 -5.18 -6.78
N TYR A 118 9.83 -3.89 -6.53
CA TYR A 118 10.66 -2.96 -7.30
C TYR A 118 12.16 -3.16 -7.03
N LYS A 119 12.56 -3.46 -5.78
CA LYS A 119 13.95 -3.63 -5.34
C LYS A 119 14.08 -4.82 -4.39
N GLU A 120 14.24 -6.00 -4.96
CA GLU A 120 14.27 -7.29 -4.24
C GLU A 120 15.26 -7.35 -3.06
N THR A 121 16.35 -6.57 -3.15
CA THR A 121 17.36 -6.53 -2.10
C THR A 121 17.05 -5.56 -0.97
N PHE A 122 15.98 -4.76 -1.05
CA PHE A 122 15.71 -3.68 -0.11
C PHE A 122 15.78 -4.12 1.36
N ASN A 123 15.12 -5.21 1.72
CA ASN A 123 15.15 -5.74 3.10
C ASN A 123 16.54 -6.27 3.52
N LYS A 124 17.36 -6.71 2.55
CA LYS A 124 18.72 -7.17 2.81
C LYS A 124 19.69 -6.00 2.99
N ASP A 125 19.49 -4.93 2.22
CA ASP A 125 20.39 -3.77 2.13
C ASP A 125 20.08 -2.69 3.16
N THR A 126 18.92 -2.74 3.80
CA THR A 126 18.45 -1.69 4.69
C THR A 126 18.12 -2.23 6.09
N ARG A 127 18.06 -1.32 7.05
CA ARG A 127 17.56 -1.59 8.41
C ARG A 127 16.66 -0.47 8.88
N VAL A 128 15.72 -0.82 9.74
CA VAL A 128 14.89 0.12 10.49
C VAL A 128 15.67 0.55 11.74
N ILE A 129 15.77 1.86 11.97
CA ILE A 129 16.43 2.43 13.15
C ILE A 129 15.44 3.09 14.12
N TRP A 130 14.22 3.35 13.68
CA TRP A 130 13.12 3.85 14.50
C TRP A 130 11.79 3.57 13.81
N SER A 131 10.71 3.46 14.58
CA SER A 131 9.37 3.35 14.07
C SER A 131 8.34 4.01 14.97
N CYS A 132 7.22 4.43 14.39
CA CYS A 132 6.05 4.89 15.12
C CYS A 132 4.79 4.29 14.54
N LYS A 133 3.79 4.08 15.41
CA LYS A 133 2.55 3.41 15.07
C LYS A 133 1.37 4.31 15.43
N PHE A 134 0.45 4.49 14.48
CA PHE A 134 -0.77 5.26 14.65
C PHE A 134 -1.95 4.31 14.57
N LYS A 135 -2.89 4.52 15.47
CA LYS A 135 -4.18 3.83 15.46
C LYS A 135 -5.13 4.64 14.59
N GLU A 136 -5.79 4.00 13.65
CA GLU A 136 -6.89 4.57 12.87
C GLU A 136 -8.17 3.80 13.15
N GLU A 137 -9.26 4.54 13.38
CA GLU A 137 -10.57 3.91 13.45
C GLU A 137 -10.98 3.47 12.03
N LYS A 138 -11.43 2.24 11.91
CA LYS A 138 -12.03 1.78 10.66
C LYS A 138 -13.37 2.50 10.49
N THR A 139 -13.48 3.23 9.40
CA THR A 139 -14.74 3.86 9.01
C THR A 139 -15.69 2.87 8.34
N LEU A 140 -15.17 1.71 7.92
CA LEU A 140 -15.93 0.68 7.22
C LEU A 140 -15.80 -0.68 7.94
N ASP A 141 -16.93 -1.25 8.37
CA ASP A 141 -17.00 -2.63 8.86
C ASP A 141 -17.39 -3.55 7.70
N ILE A 142 -16.40 -4.10 7.00
CA ILE A 142 -16.61 -4.95 5.81
C ILE A 142 -17.46 -6.19 6.08
N LEU A 143 -17.62 -6.59 7.33
CA LEU A 143 -18.51 -7.71 7.70
C LEU A 143 -19.97 -7.29 7.83
N LYS A 144 -20.26 -5.99 7.93
CA LYS A 144 -21.62 -5.44 8.08
C LYS A 144 -22.04 -4.57 6.91
N ASP A 145 -21.10 -3.81 6.36
CA ASP A 145 -21.37 -2.81 5.34
C ASP A 145 -20.96 -3.30 3.96
N PRO A 146 -21.74 -3.05 2.90
CA PRO A 146 -21.28 -3.24 1.52
C PRO A 146 -20.11 -2.32 1.22
N PHE A 147 -19.18 -2.79 0.40
CA PHE A 147 -18.02 -1.99 -0.01
C PHE A 147 -17.66 -2.24 -1.48
N CYS A 148 -16.96 -1.26 -2.07
CA CYS A 148 -16.53 -1.29 -3.45
C CYS A 148 -15.02 -1.49 -3.55
N VAL A 149 -14.61 -2.38 -4.45
CA VAL A 149 -13.23 -2.60 -4.88
C VAL A 149 -13.11 -2.25 -6.35
N TYR A 150 -12.28 -1.29 -6.69
CA TYR A 150 -12.00 -0.95 -8.07
C TYR A 150 -10.73 -1.64 -8.56
N ILE A 151 -10.79 -2.29 -9.71
CA ILE A 151 -9.68 -2.99 -10.34
C ILE A 151 -9.35 -2.29 -11.66
N SER A 152 -8.13 -1.73 -11.75
CA SER A 152 -7.59 -1.08 -12.94
C SER A 152 -6.53 -1.98 -13.58
N GLY A 153 -6.74 -2.39 -14.81
CA GLY A 153 -5.74 -3.08 -15.62
C GLY A 153 -5.02 -2.11 -16.55
N ILE A 154 -3.70 -2.19 -16.60
CA ILE A 154 -2.86 -1.37 -17.46
C ILE A 154 -2.10 -2.23 -18.47
N ASP A 155 -1.96 -1.73 -19.71
CA ASP A 155 -1.12 -2.34 -20.74
C ASP A 155 0.33 -1.86 -20.59
N SER A 156 0.99 -2.30 -19.53
CA SER A 156 2.41 -2.03 -19.26
C SER A 156 3.09 -3.31 -18.85
N ARG A 157 4.36 -3.46 -19.23
CA ARG A 157 5.25 -4.54 -18.80
C ARG A 157 6.22 -4.10 -17.69
N GLY A 158 6.11 -2.86 -17.24
CA GLY A 158 6.93 -2.29 -16.16
C GLY A 158 6.24 -2.37 -14.80
N SER A 159 6.61 -1.46 -13.91
CA SER A 159 5.99 -1.33 -12.61
C SER A 159 4.50 -1.03 -12.71
N VAL A 160 3.68 -1.65 -11.85
CA VAL A 160 2.25 -1.30 -11.72
C VAL A 160 2.02 0.14 -11.27
N GLN A 161 3.08 0.82 -10.82
CA GLN A 161 3.05 2.23 -10.40
C GLN A 161 3.31 3.20 -11.56
N GLU A 162 3.76 2.72 -12.72
CA GLU A 162 3.94 3.58 -13.88
C GLU A 162 2.65 4.29 -14.26
N VAL A 163 2.80 5.56 -14.60
CA VAL A 163 1.70 6.35 -15.16
C VAL A 163 1.31 5.75 -16.51
N SER A 164 0.13 5.18 -16.60
CA SER A 164 -0.36 4.49 -17.78
C SER A 164 -1.87 4.60 -17.89
N ARG A 165 -2.40 4.37 -19.08
CA ARG A 165 -3.84 4.30 -19.34
C ARG A 165 -4.47 3.17 -18.54
N SER A 166 -5.70 3.42 -18.06
CA SER A 166 -6.53 2.39 -17.43
C SER A 166 -7.35 1.70 -18.52
N ASP A 167 -6.89 0.57 -19.01
CA ASP A 167 -7.49 -0.13 -20.17
C ASP A 167 -8.54 -1.16 -19.74
N VAL A 168 -8.43 -1.69 -18.53
CA VAL A 168 -9.46 -2.52 -17.90
C VAL A 168 -9.97 -1.80 -16.65
N ASN A 169 -11.28 -1.68 -16.55
CA ASN A 169 -11.93 -0.99 -15.44
C ASN A 169 -13.06 -1.85 -14.92
N ILE A 170 -12.88 -2.44 -13.74
CA ILE A 170 -13.86 -3.31 -13.11
C ILE A 170 -14.17 -2.75 -11.72
N LEU A 171 -15.44 -2.55 -11.42
CA LEU A 171 -15.92 -2.24 -10.08
C LEU A 171 -16.59 -3.49 -9.50
N MET A 172 -16.09 -3.96 -8.38
CA MET A 172 -16.71 -5.03 -7.60
C MET A 172 -17.39 -4.43 -6.38
N THR A 173 -18.71 -4.58 -6.30
CA THR A 173 -19.47 -4.25 -5.09
C THR A 173 -19.72 -5.52 -4.31
N ILE A 174 -19.23 -5.59 -3.08
CA ILE A 174 -19.25 -6.78 -2.22
C ILE A 174 -20.16 -6.52 -1.03
N ASN A 175 -21.15 -7.36 -0.84
CA ASN A 175 -22.06 -7.35 0.31
C ASN A 175 -21.95 -8.70 1.02
N ILE A 176 -21.09 -8.79 2.04
CA ILE A 176 -20.84 -10.01 2.80
C ILE A 176 -22.10 -10.50 3.53
N PRO A 177 -22.84 -9.65 4.27
CA PRO A 177 -24.08 -10.07 4.93
C PRO A 177 -25.13 -10.68 3.99
N ALA A 178 -25.22 -10.16 2.77
CA ALA A 178 -26.18 -10.66 1.78
C ALA A 178 -25.61 -11.80 0.92
N HIS A 179 -24.33 -12.19 1.10
CA HIS A 179 -23.62 -13.16 0.28
C HIS A 179 -23.65 -12.82 -1.22
N GLN A 180 -23.51 -11.53 -1.56
CA GLN A 180 -23.61 -11.03 -2.93
C GLN A 180 -22.33 -10.32 -3.37
N VAL A 181 -21.98 -10.55 -4.63
CA VAL A 181 -20.91 -9.82 -5.33
C VAL A 181 -21.45 -9.38 -6.68
N LEU A 182 -21.44 -8.06 -6.92
CA LEU A 182 -21.76 -7.50 -8.23
C LEU A 182 -20.44 -7.09 -8.89
N VAL A 183 -20.21 -7.57 -10.10
CA VAL A 183 -19.05 -7.21 -10.94
C VAL A 183 -19.51 -6.36 -12.10
N THR A 184 -19.08 -5.11 -12.13
CA THR A 184 -19.43 -4.13 -13.15
C THR A 184 -18.21 -3.83 -14.00
N SER A 185 -18.23 -4.15 -15.29
CA SER A 185 -17.20 -3.75 -16.24
C SER A 185 -17.53 -2.38 -16.82
N ILE A 186 -16.57 -1.47 -16.78
CA ILE A 186 -16.73 -0.11 -17.31
C ILE A 186 -15.87 0.00 -18.58
N PRO A 187 -16.46 0.32 -19.75
CA PRO A 187 -15.69 0.47 -20.97
C PRO A 187 -14.62 1.56 -20.83
N ARG A 188 -13.40 1.28 -21.26
CA ARG A 188 -12.29 2.23 -21.19
C ARG A 188 -12.55 3.52 -21.97
N ASP A 189 -13.36 3.44 -23.02
CA ASP A 189 -13.74 4.56 -23.88
C ASP A 189 -15.00 5.30 -23.37
N ALA A 190 -15.53 4.96 -22.18
CA ALA A 190 -16.63 5.68 -21.56
C ALA A 190 -16.29 7.17 -21.47
N TRP A 191 -17.23 8.01 -21.96
CA TRP A 191 -17.06 9.48 -21.99
C TRP A 191 -17.49 10.09 -20.66
N VAL A 192 -16.54 10.36 -19.79
CA VAL A 192 -16.75 10.74 -18.40
C VAL A 192 -16.12 12.09 -18.08
N THR A 193 -16.51 12.71 -16.96
CA THR A 193 -15.83 13.90 -16.47
C THR A 193 -14.66 13.48 -15.60
N LEU A 194 -13.42 13.73 -16.07
CA LEU A 194 -12.20 13.45 -15.31
C LEU A 194 -12.15 14.28 -14.03
N ALA A 195 -11.71 13.67 -12.94
CA ALA A 195 -11.74 14.30 -11.61
C ALA A 195 -10.72 15.44 -11.47
N ASP A 196 -9.54 15.31 -12.08
CA ASP A 196 -8.47 16.30 -12.04
C ASP A 196 -8.73 17.52 -12.96
N ALA A 197 -9.14 17.25 -14.19
CA ALA A 197 -9.34 18.30 -15.20
C ALA A 197 -10.73 18.93 -15.16
N ASN A 198 -11.69 18.29 -14.48
CA ASN A 198 -13.13 18.64 -14.52
C ASN A 198 -13.68 18.82 -15.94
N ALA A 199 -13.09 18.11 -16.90
CA ALA A 199 -13.43 18.13 -18.32
C ALA A 199 -13.82 16.72 -18.78
N LYS A 200 -14.65 16.63 -19.84
CA LYS A 200 -15.06 15.34 -20.41
C LYS A 200 -13.97 14.76 -21.29
N ASP A 201 -13.64 13.50 -21.03
CA ASP A 201 -12.71 12.72 -21.84
C ASP A 201 -13.00 11.21 -21.66
N LYS A 202 -12.25 10.36 -22.33
CA LYS A 202 -12.31 8.91 -22.17
C LYS A 202 -11.80 8.50 -20.78
N LEU A 203 -12.48 7.56 -20.13
CA LEU A 203 -12.09 7.04 -18.82
C LEU A 203 -10.62 6.57 -18.80
N THR A 204 -10.16 5.90 -19.88
CA THR A 204 -8.77 5.40 -19.96
C THR A 204 -7.72 6.50 -19.76
N HIS A 205 -8.01 7.76 -20.15
CA HIS A 205 -7.10 8.89 -20.00
C HIS A 205 -6.94 9.35 -18.53
N SER A 206 -7.89 9.02 -17.66
CA SER A 206 -7.76 9.35 -16.24
C SER A 206 -6.52 8.72 -15.59
N GLY A 207 -6.04 7.60 -16.14
CA GLY A 207 -4.82 6.92 -15.67
C GLY A 207 -3.52 7.66 -15.98
N LEU A 208 -3.54 8.59 -16.96
CA LEU A 208 -2.36 9.36 -17.36
C LEU A 208 -1.90 10.39 -16.30
N THR A 209 -2.75 10.71 -15.35
CA THR A 209 -2.43 11.58 -14.20
C THR A 209 -2.38 10.81 -12.88
N GLY A 210 -2.43 9.49 -12.95
CA GLY A 210 -2.24 8.60 -11.82
C GLY A 210 -3.50 7.86 -11.37
N THR A 211 -3.29 6.79 -10.62
CA THR A 211 -4.35 5.89 -10.17
C THR A 211 -5.43 6.60 -9.34
N GLN A 212 -5.04 7.55 -8.50
CA GLN A 212 -6.00 8.29 -7.67
C GLN A 212 -6.99 9.12 -8.50
N ASN A 213 -6.54 9.67 -9.63
CA ASN A 213 -7.43 10.38 -10.54
C ASN A 213 -8.44 9.40 -11.18
N THR A 214 -7.99 8.19 -11.54
CA THR A 214 -8.90 7.17 -12.08
C THR A 214 -9.95 6.76 -11.06
N VAL A 215 -9.55 6.50 -9.80
CA VAL A 215 -10.47 6.16 -8.71
C VAL A 215 -11.52 7.25 -8.54
N LYS A 216 -11.10 8.51 -8.33
CA LYS A 216 -12.00 9.65 -8.16
C LYS A 216 -12.90 9.90 -9.38
N THR A 217 -12.42 9.61 -10.57
CA THR A 217 -13.21 9.73 -11.80
C THR A 217 -14.33 8.68 -11.83
N VAL A 218 -14.03 7.44 -11.43
CA VAL A 218 -15.02 6.37 -11.35
C VAL A 218 -16.04 6.63 -10.23
N GLU A 219 -15.59 7.08 -9.05
CA GLU A 219 -16.47 7.49 -7.95
C GLU A 219 -17.47 8.55 -8.41
N LYS A 220 -16.98 9.61 -9.06
CA LYS A 220 -17.80 10.70 -9.59
C LYS A 220 -18.75 10.23 -10.70
N PHE A 221 -18.32 9.29 -11.53
CA PHE A 221 -19.11 8.79 -12.67
C PHE A 221 -20.26 7.88 -12.24
N LEU A 222 -20.03 7.03 -11.24
CA LEU A 222 -21.01 6.05 -10.78
C LEU A 222 -21.73 6.47 -9.49
N ASP A 223 -21.35 7.59 -8.89
CA ASP A 223 -21.86 8.08 -7.60
C ASP A 223 -21.73 7.02 -6.49
N VAL A 224 -20.52 6.48 -6.34
CA VAL A 224 -20.18 5.45 -5.35
C VAL A 224 -18.88 5.79 -4.64
N ASP A 225 -18.72 5.36 -3.40
CA ASP A 225 -17.45 5.41 -2.68
C ASP A 225 -16.65 4.13 -2.94
N ILE A 226 -15.40 4.26 -3.38
CA ILE A 226 -14.49 3.15 -3.61
C ILE A 226 -13.60 2.96 -2.39
N SER A 227 -13.86 1.90 -1.63
CA SER A 227 -13.15 1.59 -0.39
C SER A 227 -11.74 1.07 -0.62
N TYR A 228 -11.55 0.31 -1.69
CA TYR A 228 -10.27 -0.32 -2.04
C TYR A 228 -10.03 -0.27 -3.55
N TYR A 229 -8.76 -0.25 -3.95
CA TYR A 229 -8.42 -0.43 -5.35
C TYR A 229 -7.25 -1.39 -5.52
N ALA A 230 -7.25 -2.08 -6.67
CA ALA A 230 -6.14 -2.89 -7.12
C ALA A 230 -5.74 -2.46 -8.54
N ARG A 231 -4.44 -2.39 -8.80
CA ARG A 231 -3.91 -2.14 -10.14
C ARG A 231 -3.12 -3.36 -10.59
N VAL A 232 -3.38 -3.82 -11.79
CA VAL A 232 -2.77 -5.01 -12.35
C VAL A 232 -2.18 -4.71 -13.73
N ASN A 233 -1.10 -5.37 -14.08
CA ASN A 233 -0.50 -5.38 -15.40
C ASN A 233 -0.30 -6.83 -15.88
N PHE A 234 0.26 -7.03 -17.07
CA PHE A 234 0.49 -8.37 -17.59
C PHE A 234 1.42 -9.21 -16.70
N GLU A 235 2.42 -8.62 -16.10
CA GLU A 235 3.36 -9.35 -15.22
C GLU A 235 2.70 -9.79 -13.91
N SER A 236 1.75 -9.00 -13.38
CA SER A 236 0.99 -9.35 -12.18
C SER A 236 0.12 -10.59 -12.34
N LEU A 237 -0.25 -10.94 -13.60
CA LEU A 237 -1.11 -12.08 -13.90
C LEU A 237 -0.31 -13.36 -14.15
N VAL A 238 1.00 -13.29 -14.36
CA VAL A 238 1.87 -14.41 -14.74
C VAL A 238 2.66 -14.97 -13.54
N LYS A 239 2.72 -14.24 -12.44
CA LYS A 239 3.32 -14.65 -11.15
C LYS A 239 2.29 -15.31 -10.24
#